data_f5f33b4ba3089e044a80363550f59d40
#
_entry.id   f5f33b4ba3089e044a80363550f59d40
#
_cell.length_a   1.000
_cell.length_b   1.000
_cell.length_c   1.000
_cell.angle_alpha   90.00
_cell.angle_beta   90.00
_cell.angle_gamma   90.00
#
_symmetry.space_group_name_H-M   'P 1'
#
loop_
_entity.id
_entity.type
_entity.pdbx_description
1 polymer ?
#
loop_
_entity_poly.entity_id
_entity_poly.type
_entity_poly.pdbx_seq_one_letter_code
_entity_poly.pdbx_strand_id
1 'polypeptide(L)'
;MAAITTDAGTDAGTDAAQSTRAERRRRRPRVWRGLVLALAGLYFIVPLVASFVFTVHTPGQGVSFEAYTGILGAEGFTDSLLLSLGLAAATIALVLLLAVPALVAVRLGAPRLRPVVEVMCMLPLVVPPIALVTGITTVLRWGPEQLSRTPLYQTFMAVQNESFPLVLVLAYTVLALPFVYRSLDAGLRAIDVPTLVEAARNCGASWLYVILRVILPNLRTSLAGAAFLTLALVLGEFTIAALLGYQPFAVWIVTVSGAQARMSVAVSILSLLLTWALLLLLSRAGNGTRTANAMAAALSSSKDQ
;
A
#
# COMPACT_ATOMS: atom_id res chain seq x y z
N MET A 1 -78.08 -5.86 28.18
CA MET A 1 -77.34 -4.80 28.87
C MET A 1 -76.15 -5.49 29.58
N ALA A 2 -74.99 -5.57 28.95
CA ALA A 2 -73.80 -6.16 29.51
C ALA A 2 -72.67 -5.17 29.36
N ALA A 3 -72.09 -4.76 30.47
CA ALA A 3 -71.01 -3.78 30.56
C ALA A 3 -69.69 -4.42 30.16
N ILE A 4 -68.98 -3.78 29.24
CA ILE A 4 -67.60 -4.11 28.86
C ILE A 4 -66.69 -3.28 29.78
N THR A 5 -66.00 -3.91 30.72
CA THR A 5 -64.90 -3.32 31.49
C THR A 5 -63.63 -3.50 30.71
N THR A 6 -63.08 -2.41 30.21
CA THR A 6 -61.77 -2.34 29.53
C THR A 6 -60.67 -2.38 30.60
N ASP A 7 -59.87 -3.41 30.56
CA ASP A 7 -58.65 -3.56 31.36
C ASP A 7 -57.50 -2.82 30.64
N ALA A 8 -57.19 -1.59 31.04
CA ALA A 8 -56.20 -0.70 30.43
C ALA A 8 -54.96 -0.48 31.33
N GLY A 9 -54.69 -1.37 32.29
CA GLY A 9 -53.67 -1.12 33.32
C GLY A 9 -52.35 -1.90 33.25
N THR A 10 -52.22 -2.88 32.36
CA THR A 10 -51.10 -3.85 32.40
C THR A 10 -50.04 -3.64 31.33
N ASP A 11 -50.27 -2.86 30.26
CA ASP A 11 -49.32 -2.72 29.16
C ASP A 11 -48.22 -1.65 29.38
N ALA A 12 -48.46 -0.62 30.21
CA ALA A 12 -47.49 0.46 30.42
C ALA A 12 -46.25 0.05 31.24
N GLY A 13 -46.36 -0.99 32.08
CA GLY A 13 -45.26 -1.48 32.91
C GLY A 13 -44.26 -2.38 32.18
N THR A 14 -44.77 -3.12 31.18
CA THR A 14 -43.93 -4.05 30.35
C THR A 14 -43.09 -3.29 29.31
N ASP A 15 -43.61 -2.21 28.76
CA ASP A 15 -42.86 -1.40 27.77
C ASP A 15 -41.71 -0.59 28.42
N ALA A 16 -41.90 -0.07 29.64
CA ALA A 16 -40.87 0.63 30.38
C ALA A 16 -39.72 -0.31 30.82
N ALA A 17 -40.02 -1.58 31.17
CA ALA A 17 -39.02 -2.57 31.52
C ALA A 17 -38.26 -3.12 30.32
N GLN A 18 -38.87 -3.17 29.14
CA GLN A 18 -38.25 -3.59 27.89
C GLN A 18 -37.32 -2.49 27.31
N SER A 19 -37.72 -1.21 27.42
CA SER A 19 -36.89 -0.08 26.97
C SER A 19 -35.61 0.08 27.80
N THR A 20 -35.70 -0.09 29.11
CA THR A 20 -34.52 -0.02 30.00
C THR A 20 -33.57 -1.20 29.82
N ARG A 21 -34.07 -2.40 29.47
CA ARG A 21 -33.22 -3.56 29.11
C ARG A 21 -32.53 -3.39 27.76
N ALA A 22 -33.17 -2.80 26.78
CA ALA A 22 -32.62 -2.51 25.47
C ALA A 22 -31.53 -1.44 25.52
N GLU A 23 -31.67 -0.40 26.36
CA GLU A 23 -30.65 0.62 26.56
C GLU A 23 -29.40 0.09 27.31
N ARG A 24 -29.56 -0.77 28.32
CA ARG A 24 -28.45 -1.42 29.03
C ARG A 24 -27.63 -2.34 28.10
N ARG A 25 -28.26 -2.99 27.11
CA ARG A 25 -27.59 -3.89 26.16
C ARG A 25 -26.74 -3.14 25.14
N ARG A 26 -27.07 -1.87 24.82
CA ARG A 26 -26.29 -1.03 23.88
C ARG A 26 -25.02 -0.42 24.48
N ARG A 27 -24.88 -0.30 25.80
CA ARG A 27 -23.69 0.31 26.44
C ARG A 27 -22.49 -0.64 26.62
N ARG A 28 -22.69 -1.95 26.76
CA ARG A 28 -21.62 -2.93 26.96
C ARG A 28 -20.61 -3.05 25.82
N PRO A 29 -20.96 -2.95 24.51
CA PRO A 29 -19.97 -3.11 23.44
C PRO A 29 -18.97 -1.95 23.34
N ARG A 30 -19.23 -0.80 23.94
CA ARG A 30 -18.32 0.36 23.84
C ARG A 30 -17.10 0.25 24.73
N VAL A 31 -17.26 -0.22 25.94
CA VAL A 31 -16.14 -0.39 26.90
C VAL A 31 -15.20 -1.50 26.45
N TRP A 32 -15.72 -2.63 25.98
CA TRP A 32 -14.91 -3.73 25.45
C TRP A 32 -14.13 -3.31 24.21
N ARG A 33 -14.74 -2.57 23.30
CA ARG A 33 -14.05 -2.02 22.13
C ARG A 33 -12.94 -1.04 22.53
N GLY A 34 -13.20 -0.20 23.50
CA GLY A 34 -12.19 0.72 24.05
C GLY A 34 -11.01 -0.03 24.68
N LEU A 35 -11.29 -1.09 25.46
CA LEU A 35 -10.25 -1.92 26.07
C LEU A 35 -9.40 -2.63 25.02
N VAL A 36 -10.02 -3.24 24.00
CA VAL A 36 -9.30 -3.90 22.90
C VAL A 36 -8.43 -2.91 22.13
N LEU A 37 -8.96 -1.72 21.81
CA LEU A 37 -8.18 -0.68 21.15
C LEU A 37 -7.02 -0.15 22.00
N ALA A 38 -7.24 0.00 23.32
CA ALA A 38 -6.19 0.42 24.25
C ALA A 38 -5.08 -0.64 24.36
N LEU A 39 -5.45 -1.92 24.49
CA LEU A 39 -4.49 -3.02 24.52
C LEU A 39 -3.71 -3.15 23.20
N ALA A 40 -4.40 -3.04 22.08
CA ALA A 40 -3.75 -3.03 20.76
C ALA A 40 -2.80 -1.83 20.62
N GLY A 41 -3.26 -0.63 21.00
CA GLY A 41 -2.42 0.57 21.00
C GLY A 41 -1.18 0.41 21.88
N LEU A 42 -1.35 -0.10 23.09
CA LEU A 42 -0.24 -0.36 24.02
C LEU A 42 0.77 -1.37 23.43
N TYR A 43 0.27 -2.45 22.82
CA TYR A 43 1.10 -3.46 22.18
C TYR A 43 2.01 -2.89 21.08
N PHE A 44 1.51 -1.91 20.30
CA PHE A 44 2.33 -1.27 19.27
C PHE A 44 3.18 -0.10 19.79
N ILE A 45 2.69 0.68 20.74
CA ILE A 45 3.39 1.88 21.23
C ILE A 45 4.56 1.51 22.14
N VAL A 46 4.39 0.51 23.03
CA VAL A 46 5.45 0.14 24.01
C VAL A 46 6.77 -0.24 23.33
N PRO A 47 6.81 -1.11 22.29
CA PRO A 47 8.06 -1.41 21.60
C PRO A 47 8.70 -0.20 20.91
N LEU A 48 7.88 0.69 20.34
CA LEU A 48 8.38 1.93 19.70
C LEU A 48 9.01 2.88 20.73
N VAL A 49 8.35 3.07 21.87
CA VAL A 49 8.89 3.90 22.96
C VAL A 49 10.16 3.26 23.52
N ALA A 50 10.17 1.95 23.74
CA ALA A 50 11.36 1.23 24.21
C ALA A 50 12.53 1.36 23.22
N SER A 51 12.25 1.24 21.91
CA SER A 51 13.25 1.44 20.86
C SER A 51 13.78 2.87 20.87
N PHE A 52 12.90 3.88 21.00
CA PHE A 52 13.32 5.27 21.09
C PHE A 52 14.18 5.52 22.34
N VAL A 53 13.76 5.03 23.50
CA VAL A 53 14.55 5.14 24.75
C VAL A 53 15.92 4.47 24.59
N PHE A 54 15.98 3.30 23.95
CA PHE A 54 17.25 2.61 23.66
C PHE A 54 18.20 3.45 22.79
N THR A 55 17.67 4.21 21.82
CA THR A 55 18.51 5.07 20.95
C THR A 55 19.02 6.32 21.65
N VAL A 56 18.28 6.86 22.62
CA VAL A 56 18.57 8.15 23.26
C VAL A 56 19.30 7.96 24.59
N HIS A 57 19.06 6.86 25.32
CA HIS A 57 19.67 6.63 26.64
C HIS A 57 20.97 5.83 26.51
N THR A 58 22.10 6.47 26.87
CA THR A 58 23.42 5.83 26.92
C THR A 58 23.79 5.54 28.36
N PRO A 59 24.00 4.27 28.75
CA PRO A 59 24.44 3.93 30.10
C PRO A 59 25.75 4.68 30.44
N GLY A 60 25.73 5.44 31.54
CA GLY A 60 26.88 6.24 32.01
C GLY A 60 27.03 7.63 31.42
N GLN A 61 26.35 7.99 30.32
CA GLN A 61 26.42 9.31 29.70
C GLN A 61 25.07 10.08 29.73
N GLY A 62 23.97 9.39 30.10
CA GLY A 62 22.65 10.02 30.14
C GLY A 62 21.96 10.07 28.77
N VAL A 63 21.30 11.19 28.47
CA VAL A 63 20.55 11.39 27.22
C VAL A 63 21.50 11.91 26.13
N SER A 64 21.62 11.18 25.02
CA SER A 64 22.44 11.55 23.86
C SER A 64 21.63 11.33 22.56
N PHE A 65 21.69 12.28 21.63
CA PHE A 65 21.12 12.19 20.28
C PHE A 65 22.16 11.82 19.22
N GLU A 66 23.33 11.38 19.61
CA GLU A 66 24.44 11.04 18.71
C GLU A 66 24.05 9.99 17.67
N ALA A 67 23.19 9.02 18.05
CA ALA A 67 22.66 8.03 17.12
C ALA A 67 21.86 8.62 15.96
N TYR A 68 21.24 9.79 16.15
CA TYR A 68 20.46 10.50 15.13
C TYR A 68 21.31 11.49 14.32
N THR A 69 22.22 12.21 14.96
CA THR A 69 23.08 13.17 14.27
C THR A 69 24.10 12.51 13.35
N GLY A 70 24.53 11.29 13.69
CA GLY A 70 25.46 10.49 12.88
C GLY A 70 24.85 9.90 11.60
N ILE A 71 23.51 9.84 11.48
CA ILE A 71 22.84 9.16 10.36
C ILE A 71 23.20 9.78 9.01
N LEU A 72 23.15 11.11 8.92
CA LEU A 72 23.41 11.83 7.66
C LEU A 72 24.87 11.72 7.20
N GLY A 73 25.79 11.48 8.14
CA GLY A 73 27.21 11.22 7.86
C GLY A 73 27.55 9.75 7.68
N ALA A 74 26.59 8.85 7.85
CA ALA A 74 26.83 7.42 7.73
C ALA A 74 27.04 7.04 6.25
N GLU A 75 28.12 6.29 6.00
CA GLU A 75 28.48 5.83 4.65
C GLU A 75 27.36 4.98 4.05
N GLY A 76 26.95 5.31 2.81
CA GLY A 76 25.93 4.59 2.08
C GLY A 76 24.46 4.94 2.47
N PHE A 77 24.22 5.81 3.47
CA PHE A 77 22.87 6.20 3.87
C PHE A 77 22.09 6.85 2.72
N THR A 78 22.67 7.90 2.13
CA THR A 78 22.01 8.67 1.06
C THR A 78 21.79 7.82 -0.18
N ASP A 79 22.81 7.04 -0.57
CA ASP A 79 22.76 6.20 -1.77
C ASP A 79 21.71 5.10 -1.64
N SER A 80 21.68 4.41 -0.51
CA SER A 80 20.69 3.36 -0.24
C SER A 80 19.24 3.89 -0.16
N LEU A 81 19.07 5.09 0.42
CA LEU A 81 17.77 5.75 0.51
C LEU A 81 17.26 6.18 -0.88
N LEU A 82 18.12 6.86 -1.66
CA LEU A 82 17.79 7.27 -3.03
C LEU A 82 17.53 6.08 -3.93
N LEU A 83 18.34 5.03 -3.82
CA LEU A 83 18.10 3.76 -4.52
C LEU A 83 16.71 3.19 -4.20
N SER A 84 16.34 3.11 -2.92
CA SER A 84 15.03 2.58 -2.52
C SER A 84 13.86 3.42 -3.02
N LEU A 85 13.98 4.75 -2.97
CA LEU A 85 12.96 5.66 -3.49
C LEU A 85 12.84 5.55 -5.02
N GLY A 86 13.99 5.43 -5.70
CA GLY A 86 14.03 5.20 -7.15
C GLY A 86 13.39 3.88 -7.56
N LEU A 87 13.73 2.79 -6.85
CA LEU A 87 13.13 1.46 -7.06
C LEU A 87 11.62 1.49 -6.82
N ALA A 88 11.16 2.17 -5.75
CA ALA A 88 9.75 2.30 -5.45
C ALA A 88 9.01 3.08 -6.56
N ALA A 89 9.56 4.22 -7.00
CA ALA A 89 8.97 5.02 -8.06
C ALA A 89 8.90 4.23 -9.40
N ALA A 90 9.98 3.54 -9.77
CA ALA A 90 10.03 2.72 -10.97
C ALA A 90 9.05 1.54 -10.91
N THR A 91 8.97 0.86 -9.75
CA THR A 91 8.02 -0.25 -9.56
C THR A 91 6.57 0.23 -9.64
N ILE A 92 6.23 1.36 -8.98
CA ILE A 92 4.89 1.95 -9.05
C ILE A 92 4.55 2.30 -10.50
N ALA A 93 5.45 2.98 -11.21
CA ALA A 93 5.24 3.36 -12.59
C ALA A 93 5.03 2.12 -13.48
N LEU A 94 5.89 1.11 -13.37
CA LEU A 94 5.83 -0.10 -14.18
C LEU A 94 4.57 -0.92 -13.89
N VAL A 95 4.25 -1.18 -12.62
CA VAL A 95 3.08 -1.99 -12.27
C VAL A 95 1.77 -1.31 -12.68
N LEU A 96 1.66 0.01 -12.53
CA LEU A 96 0.46 0.74 -12.97
C LEU A 96 0.37 0.81 -14.49
N LEU A 97 1.49 1.03 -15.19
CA LEU A 97 1.56 1.03 -16.65
C LEU A 97 1.09 -0.31 -17.25
N LEU A 98 1.41 -1.42 -16.60
CA LEU A 98 1.01 -2.75 -17.06
C LEU A 98 -0.41 -3.11 -16.60
N ALA A 99 -0.74 -2.88 -15.31
CA ALA A 99 -1.98 -3.35 -14.73
C ALA A 99 -3.21 -2.55 -15.20
N VAL A 100 -3.09 -1.22 -15.36
CA VAL A 100 -4.25 -0.38 -15.75
C VAL A 100 -4.80 -0.78 -17.12
N PRO A 101 -4.00 -0.77 -18.22
CA PRO A 101 -4.53 -1.15 -19.52
C PRO A 101 -4.96 -2.62 -19.59
N ALA A 102 -4.23 -3.53 -18.91
CA ALA A 102 -4.58 -4.94 -18.86
C ALA A 102 -5.96 -5.17 -18.21
N LEU A 103 -6.22 -4.55 -17.06
CA LEU A 103 -7.50 -4.71 -16.34
C LEU A 103 -8.67 -4.05 -17.10
N VAL A 104 -8.43 -2.90 -17.73
CA VAL A 104 -9.44 -2.24 -18.58
C VAL A 104 -9.76 -3.12 -19.79
N ALA A 105 -8.73 -3.66 -20.48
CA ALA A 105 -8.92 -4.56 -21.61
C ALA A 105 -9.69 -5.83 -21.26
N VAL A 106 -9.37 -6.45 -20.10
CA VAL A 106 -10.11 -7.63 -19.62
C VAL A 106 -11.57 -7.30 -19.32
N ARG A 107 -11.84 -6.13 -18.75
CA ARG A 107 -13.24 -5.72 -18.45
C ARG A 107 -14.08 -5.46 -19.70
N LEU A 108 -13.50 -4.85 -20.70
CA LEU A 108 -14.23 -4.44 -21.92
C LEU A 108 -14.29 -5.55 -22.97
N GLY A 109 -13.16 -6.25 -23.17
CA GLY A 109 -13.03 -7.19 -24.29
C GLY A 109 -13.18 -8.66 -23.91
N ALA A 110 -12.86 -9.04 -22.66
CA ALA A 110 -12.79 -10.45 -22.29
C ALA A 110 -13.17 -10.70 -20.81
N PRO A 111 -14.42 -10.39 -20.39
CA PRO A 111 -14.83 -10.54 -19.00
C PRO A 111 -14.72 -11.98 -18.46
N ARG A 112 -14.74 -12.98 -19.36
CA ARG A 112 -14.55 -14.39 -19.00
C ARG A 112 -13.12 -14.71 -18.52
N LEU A 113 -12.12 -13.93 -18.92
CA LEU A 113 -10.73 -14.08 -18.48
C LEU A 113 -10.46 -13.48 -17.09
N ARG A 114 -11.40 -12.72 -16.53
CA ARG A 114 -11.25 -12.06 -15.24
C ARG A 114 -10.82 -13.01 -14.11
N PRO A 115 -11.46 -14.18 -13.88
CA PRO A 115 -11.02 -15.07 -12.81
C PRO A 115 -9.61 -15.63 -13.05
N VAL A 116 -9.22 -15.86 -14.31
CA VAL A 116 -7.88 -16.30 -14.66
C VAL A 116 -6.84 -15.23 -14.31
N VAL A 117 -7.09 -13.99 -14.72
CA VAL A 117 -6.21 -12.85 -14.40
C VAL A 117 -6.14 -12.63 -12.88
N GLU A 118 -7.25 -12.77 -12.16
CA GLU A 118 -7.28 -12.68 -10.70
C GLU A 118 -6.36 -13.72 -10.07
N VAL A 119 -6.48 -14.98 -10.45
CA VAL A 119 -5.62 -16.07 -9.94
C VAL A 119 -4.15 -15.79 -10.28
N MET A 120 -3.85 -15.43 -11.53
CA MET A 120 -2.47 -15.13 -11.96
C MET A 120 -1.86 -13.97 -11.16
N CYS A 121 -2.62 -12.91 -10.91
CA CYS A 121 -2.15 -11.79 -10.09
C CYS A 121 -1.98 -12.17 -8.61
N MET A 122 -2.68 -13.20 -8.09
CA MET A 122 -2.56 -13.63 -6.70
C MET A 122 -1.45 -14.67 -6.48
N LEU A 123 -0.94 -15.32 -7.53
CA LEU A 123 0.13 -16.33 -7.43
C LEU A 123 1.37 -15.86 -6.65
N PRO A 124 1.86 -14.62 -6.81
CA PRO A 124 3.05 -14.17 -6.07
C PRO A 124 2.90 -14.21 -4.55
N LEU A 125 1.68 -14.12 -4.00
CA LEU A 125 1.45 -14.26 -2.55
C LEU A 125 1.69 -15.68 -2.02
N VAL A 126 1.58 -16.67 -2.88
CA VAL A 126 1.74 -18.09 -2.51
C VAL A 126 3.20 -18.51 -2.62
N VAL A 127 3.95 -17.87 -3.50
CA VAL A 127 5.35 -18.20 -3.74
C VAL A 127 6.24 -17.64 -2.63
N PRO A 128 7.00 -18.46 -1.88
CA PRO A 128 7.94 -17.95 -0.90
C PRO A 128 9.01 -17.07 -1.56
N PRO A 129 9.45 -15.96 -0.94
CA PRO A 129 10.47 -15.07 -1.50
C PRO A 129 11.76 -15.79 -1.91
N ILE A 130 12.21 -16.77 -1.13
CA ILE A 130 13.40 -17.58 -1.44
C ILE A 130 13.24 -18.35 -2.76
N ALA A 131 12.08 -18.95 -3.01
CA ALA A 131 11.81 -19.66 -4.26
C ALA A 131 11.81 -18.70 -5.47
N LEU A 132 11.24 -17.50 -5.28
CA LEU A 132 11.26 -16.45 -6.31
C LEU A 132 12.70 -16.03 -6.64
N VAL A 133 13.54 -15.79 -5.63
CA VAL A 133 14.96 -15.45 -5.81
C VAL A 133 15.71 -16.56 -6.51
N THR A 134 15.50 -17.82 -6.13
CA THR A 134 16.12 -18.98 -6.81
C THR A 134 15.74 -19.03 -8.29
N GLY A 135 14.46 -18.78 -8.62
CA GLY A 135 14.04 -18.68 -10.02
C GLY A 135 14.70 -17.54 -10.77
N ILE A 136 14.75 -16.34 -10.17
CA ILE A 136 15.43 -15.17 -10.74
C ILE A 136 16.91 -15.45 -10.98
N THR A 137 17.63 -15.94 -10.00
CA THR A 137 19.08 -16.24 -10.13
C THR A 137 19.35 -17.30 -11.18
N THR A 138 18.49 -18.31 -11.31
CA THR A 138 18.59 -19.32 -12.37
C THR A 138 18.48 -18.68 -13.74
N VAL A 139 17.48 -17.82 -13.96
CA VAL A 139 17.31 -17.10 -15.23
C VAL A 139 18.49 -16.16 -15.51
N LEU A 140 18.96 -15.42 -14.48
CA LEU A 140 20.08 -14.50 -14.65
C LEU A 140 21.39 -15.20 -15.04
N ARG A 141 21.62 -16.45 -14.59
CA ARG A 141 22.76 -17.27 -15.00
C ARG A 141 22.75 -17.63 -16.48
N TRP A 142 21.61 -17.67 -17.14
CA TRP A 142 21.57 -17.92 -18.59
C TRP A 142 22.28 -16.87 -19.42
N GLY A 143 22.37 -15.61 -18.91
CA GLY A 143 23.12 -14.54 -19.56
C GLY A 143 24.58 -14.96 -19.85
N PRO A 144 25.43 -15.18 -18.82
CA PRO A 144 26.81 -15.58 -18.99
C PRO A 144 26.99 -17.01 -19.56
N GLU A 145 26.11 -17.96 -19.20
CA GLU A 145 26.28 -19.37 -19.58
C GLU A 145 25.86 -19.66 -21.03
N GLN A 146 24.76 -19.08 -21.51
CA GLN A 146 24.14 -19.44 -22.79
C GLN A 146 24.09 -18.30 -23.79
N LEU A 147 24.01 -17.04 -23.32
CA LEU A 147 23.81 -15.87 -24.15
C LEU A 147 25.06 -15.01 -24.32
N SER A 148 26.21 -15.43 -23.79
CA SER A 148 27.47 -14.66 -23.80
C SER A 148 27.94 -14.21 -25.17
N ARG A 149 27.55 -14.92 -26.24
CA ARG A 149 27.89 -14.61 -27.64
C ARG A 149 26.77 -13.90 -28.40
N THR A 150 25.68 -13.53 -27.72
CA THR A 150 24.53 -12.87 -28.33
C THR A 150 24.40 -11.42 -27.85
N PRO A 151 23.73 -10.52 -28.59
CA PRO A 151 23.45 -9.16 -28.12
C PRO A 151 22.65 -9.10 -26.82
N LEU A 152 21.90 -10.17 -26.50
CA LEU A 152 21.10 -10.27 -25.28
C LEU A 152 21.94 -10.29 -24.01
N TYR A 153 23.22 -10.70 -24.08
CA TYR A 153 24.13 -10.66 -22.94
C TYR A 153 24.22 -9.27 -22.30
N GLN A 154 24.34 -8.22 -23.12
CA GLN A 154 24.40 -6.84 -22.62
C GLN A 154 23.10 -6.44 -21.92
N THR A 155 21.96 -6.90 -22.39
CA THR A 155 20.67 -6.66 -21.74
C THR A 155 20.62 -7.34 -20.36
N PHE A 156 21.10 -8.59 -20.25
CA PHE A 156 21.18 -9.29 -18.96
C PHE A 156 22.10 -8.57 -17.97
N MET A 157 23.22 -8.04 -18.44
CA MET A 157 24.12 -7.26 -17.59
C MET A 157 23.52 -5.91 -17.19
N ALA A 158 22.83 -5.23 -18.11
CA ALA A 158 22.17 -3.96 -17.82
C ALA A 158 21.04 -4.09 -16.78
N VAL A 159 20.30 -5.20 -16.80
CA VAL A 159 19.23 -5.48 -15.83
C VAL A 159 19.80 -5.71 -14.42
N GLN A 160 21.06 -6.15 -14.31
CA GLN A 160 21.76 -6.41 -13.05
C GLN A 160 22.69 -5.26 -12.61
N ASN A 161 22.55 -4.08 -13.19
CA ASN A 161 23.40 -2.93 -12.86
C ASN A 161 23.32 -2.61 -11.35
N GLU A 162 24.47 -2.51 -10.68
CA GLU A 162 24.56 -2.25 -9.24
C GLU A 162 23.99 -0.89 -8.83
N SER A 163 24.16 0.14 -9.68
CA SER A 163 23.69 1.49 -9.39
C SER A 163 22.15 1.59 -9.42
N PHE A 164 21.50 0.84 -10.32
CA PHE A 164 20.03 0.78 -10.41
C PHE A 164 19.59 -0.59 -10.96
N PRO A 165 19.40 -1.59 -10.09
CA PRO A 165 19.07 -2.94 -10.50
C PRO A 165 17.64 -3.09 -10.98
N LEU A 166 17.43 -3.10 -12.30
CA LEU A 166 16.11 -3.32 -12.91
C LEU A 166 15.53 -4.68 -12.53
N VAL A 167 16.36 -5.65 -12.21
CA VAL A 167 15.91 -6.96 -11.72
C VAL A 167 15.06 -6.82 -10.45
N LEU A 168 15.42 -5.91 -9.54
CA LEU A 168 14.61 -5.63 -8.35
C LEU A 168 13.28 -4.96 -8.71
N VAL A 169 13.29 -4.03 -9.66
CA VAL A 169 12.04 -3.40 -10.14
C VAL A 169 11.08 -4.45 -10.69
N LEU A 170 11.58 -5.41 -11.49
CA LEU A 170 10.78 -6.50 -12.05
C LEU A 170 10.26 -7.44 -10.95
N ALA A 171 11.12 -7.84 -10.01
CA ALA A 171 10.74 -8.69 -8.89
C ALA A 171 9.67 -8.02 -8.00
N TYR A 172 9.87 -6.75 -7.66
CA TYR A 172 8.92 -5.98 -6.86
C TYR A 172 7.61 -5.71 -7.60
N THR A 173 7.66 -5.55 -8.92
CA THR A 173 6.46 -5.45 -9.75
C THR A 173 5.62 -6.71 -9.64
N VAL A 174 6.24 -7.90 -9.71
CA VAL A 174 5.55 -9.18 -9.54
C VAL A 174 4.95 -9.29 -8.13
N LEU A 175 5.70 -8.93 -7.08
CA LEU A 175 5.20 -8.95 -5.70
C LEU A 175 4.07 -7.94 -5.44
N ALA A 176 4.06 -6.81 -6.15
CA ALA A 176 3.04 -5.77 -6.00
C ALA A 176 1.73 -6.13 -6.73
N LEU A 177 1.75 -7.03 -7.73
CA LEU A 177 0.59 -7.38 -8.54
C LEU A 177 -0.68 -7.69 -7.73
N PRO A 178 -0.65 -8.50 -6.64
CA PRO A 178 -1.84 -8.82 -5.87
C PRO A 178 -2.51 -7.58 -5.27
N PHE A 179 -1.72 -6.67 -4.72
CA PHE A 179 -2.20 -5.45 -4.06
C PHE A 179 -2.74 -4.45 -5.08
N VAL A 180 -2.01 -4.28 -6.18
CA VAL A 180 -2.40 -3.40 -7.29
C VAL A 180 -3.67 -3.91 -7.95
N TYR A 181 -3.75 -5.22 -8.25
CA TYR A 181 -4.94 -5.85 -8.80
C TYR A 181 -6.17 -5.58 -7.93
N ARG A 182 -6.10 -5.87 -6.63
CA ARG A 182 -7.22 -5.65 -5.70
C ARG A 182 -7.66 -4.19 -5.62
N SER A 183 -6.70 -3.26 -5.56
CA SER A 183 -6.99 -1.84 -5.50
C SER A 183 -7.66 -1.34 -6.78
N LEU A 184 -7.12 -1.70 -7.95
CA LEU A 184 -7.65 -1.29 -9.24
C LEU A 184 -8.97 -1.98 -9.57
N ASP A 185 -9.13 -3.27 -9.29
CA ASP A 185 -10.38 -3.99 -9.55
C ASP A 185 -11.53 -3.44 -8.70
N ALA A 186 -11.28 -3.08 -7.43
CA ALA A 186 -12.25 -2.41 -6.59
C ALA A 186 -12.66 -1.04 -7.17
N GLY A 187 -11.70 -0.25 -7.66
CA GLY A 187 -11.97 1.03 -8.32
C GLY A 187 -12.75 0.89 -9.62
N LEU A 188 -12.34 -0.05 -10.46
CA LEU A 188 -13.02 -0.34 -11.72
C LEU A 188 -14.45 -0.89 -11.52
N ARG A 189 -14.75 -1.53 -10.38
CA ARG A 189 -16.13 -1.95 -10.02
C ARG A 189 -16.99 -0.78 -9.58
N ALA A 190 -16.39 0.28 -9.05
CA ALA A 190 -17.12 1.44 -8.55
C ALA A 190 -17.56 2.43 -9.64
N ILE A 191 -17.05 2.25 -10.88
CA ILE A 191 -17.39 3.08 -12.05
C ILE A 191 -17.97 2.21 -13.17
N ASP A 192 -18.89 2.79 -13.94
CA ASP A 192 -19.42 2.13 -15.14
C ASP A 192 -18.48 2.35 -16.32
N VAL A 193 -17.43 1.50 -16.40
CA VAL A 193 -16.39 1.58 -17.43
C VAL A 193 -16.96 1.47 -18.85
N PRO A 194 -17.87 0.52 -19.18
CA PRO A 194 -18.45 0.43 -20.52
C PRO A 194 -19.08 1.72 -20.97
N THR A 195 -20.02 2.27 -20.18
CA THR A 195 -20.71 3.53 -20.53
C THR A 195 -19.78 4.71 -20.73
N LEU A 196 -18.76 4.86 -19.85
CA LEU A 196 -17.75 5.92 -19.97
C LEU A 196 -16.93 5.78 -21.26
N VAL A 197 -16.55 4.56 -21.62
CA VAL A 197 -15.79 4.29 -22.84
C VAL A 197 -16.62 4.52 -24.09
N GLU A 198 -17.84 4.01 -24.12
CA GLU A 198 -18.78 4.20 -25.25
C GLU A 198 -19.06 5.68 -25.49
N ALA A 199 -19.37 6.44 -24.43
CA ALA A 199 -19.62 7.88 -24.55
C ALA A 199 -18.41 8.63 -25.13
N ALA A 200 -17.21 8.34 -24.63
CA ALA A 200 -15.99 8.97 -25.13
C ALA A 200 -15.67 8.56 -26.59
N ARG A 201 -15.86 7.27 -26.93
CA ARG A 201 -15.64 6.76 -28.29
C ARG A 201 -16.64 7.33 -29.29
N ASN A 202 -17.89 7.53 -28.91
CA ASN A 202 -18.91 8.18 -29.74
C ASN A 202 -18.57 9.66 -30.02
N CYS A 203 -17.83 10.31 -29.10
CA CYS A 203 -17.24 11.64 -29.33
C CYS A 203 -15.93 11.61 -30.17
N GLY A 204 -15.53 10.46 -30.74
CA GLY A 204 -14.32 10.33 -31.56
C GLY A 204 -13.01 10.19 -30.78
N ALA A 205 -13.05 9.99 -29.46
CA ALA A 205 -11.83 9.86 -28.65
C ALA A 205 -11.03 8.59 -29.01
N SER A 206 -9.68 8.71 -29.09
CA SER A 206 -8.78 7.57 -29.25
C SER A 206 -8.72 6.72 -27.96
N TRP A 207 -8.30 5.45 -28.05
CA TRP A 207 -8.14 4.58 -26.88
C TRP A 207 -7.18 5.15 -25.82
N LEU A 208 -6.08 5.74 -26.25
CA LEU A 208 -5.13 6.38 -25.35
C LEU A 208 -5.77 7.56 -24.59
N TYR A 209 -6.56 8.38 -25.31
CA TYR A 209 -7.31 9.48 -24.70
C TYR A 209 -8.32 8.97 -23.67
N VAL A 210 -9.08 7.91 -24.00
CA VAL A 210 -10.05 7.29 -23.09
C VAL A 210 -9.36 6.82 -21.81
N ILE A 211 -8.23 6.11 -21.92
CA ILE A 211 -7.49 5.64 -20.74
C ILE A 211 -7.00 6.83 -19.90
N LEU A 212 -6.28 7.78 -20.52
CA LEU A 212 -5.58 8.84 -19.80
C LEU A 212 -6.52 9.95 -19.28
N ARG A 213 -7.59 10.28 -20.03
CA ARG A 213 -8.45 11.43 -19.72
C ARG A 213 -9.82 11.06 -19.18
N VAL A 214 -10.25 9.82 -19.35
CA VAL A 214 -11.56 9.36 -18.86
C VAL A 214 -11.39 8.35 -17.73
N ILE A 215 -10.65 7.28 -17.93
CA ILE A 215 -10.58 6.19 -16.95
C ILE A 215 -9.64 6.56 -15.78
N LEU A 216 -8.39 6.98 -16.05
CA LEU A 216 -7.42 7.29 -14.98
C LEU A 216 -7.93 8.35 -13.98
N PRO A 217 -8.52 9.48 -14.39
CA PRO A 217 -9.00 10.46 -13.43
C PRO A 217 -10.12 9.93 -12.51
N ASN A 218 -10.96 9.02 -13.03
CA ASN A 218 -11.99 8.37 -12.23
C ASN A 218 -11.44 7.28 -11.29
N LEU A 219 -10.25 6.74 -11.57
CA LEU A 219 -9.55 5.73 -10.74
C LEU A 219 -8.52 6.32 -9.78
N ARG A 220 -8.34 7.63 -9.71
CA ARG A 220 -7.26 8.26 -8.93
C ARG A 220 -7.15 7.78 -7.49
N THR A 221 -8.27 7.54 -6.79
CA THR A 221 -8.26 7.02 -5.42
C THR A 221 -7.72 5.60 -5.37
N SER A 222 -8.09 4.76 -6.32
CA SER A 222 -7.59 3.37 -6.43
C SER A 222 -6.15 3.33 -6.90
N LEU A 223 -5.74 4.23 -7.80
CA LEU A 223 -4.34 4.41 -8.22
C LEU A 223 -3.48 4.85 -7.05
N ALA A 224 -3.94 5.84 -6.26
CA ALA A 224 -3.24 6.27 -5.06
C ALA A 224 -3.13 5.14 -4.02
N GLY A 225 -4.19 4.34 -3.84
CA GLY A 225 -4.17 3.16 -2.98
C GLY A 225 -3.21 2.08 -3.46
N ALA A 226 -3.18 1.81 -4.76
CA ALA A 226 -2.22 0.88 -5.37
C ALA A 226 -0.78 1.36 -5.21
N ALA A 227 -0.51 2.64 -5.50
CA ALA A 227 0.80 3.25 -5.32
C ALA A 227 1.26 3.24 -3.86
N PHE A 228 0.34 3.53 -2.93
CA PHE A 228 0.57 3.48 -1.49
C PHE A 228 1.02 2.08 -1.04
N LEU A 229 0.28 1.04 -1.41
CA LEU A 229 0.60 -0.33 -1.04
C LEU A 229 1.92 -0.79 -1.68
N THR A 230 2.18 -0.41 -2.93
CA THR A 230 3.43 -0.71 -3.62
C THR A 230 4.62 -0.01 -2.97
N LEU A 231 4.48 1.27 -2.61
CA LEU A 231 5.51 2.03 -1.90
C LEU A 231 5.86 1.37 -0.56
N ALA A 232 4.85 1.03 0.23
CA ALA A 232 5.04 0.38 1.53
C ALA A 232 5.74 -0.98 1.38
N LEU A 233 5.37 -1.76 0.35
CA LEU A 233 5.99 -3.03 0.04
C LEU A 233 7.47 -2.86 -0.32
N VAL A 234 7.79 -1.96 -1.25
CA VAL A 234 9.18 -1.80 -1.76
C VAL A 234 10.10 -1.24 -0.69
N LEU A 235 9.64 -0.25 0.10
CA LEU A 235 10.47 0.32 1.19
C LEU A 235 10.72 -0.67 2.33
N GLY A 236 9.81 -1.63 2.54
CA GLY A 236 9.93 -2.67 3.57
C GLY A 236 10.56 -3.98 3.07
N GLU A 237 10.84 -4.11 1.77
CA GLU A 237 11.35 -5.35 1.23
C GLU A 237 12.86 -5.47 1.48
N PHE A 238 13.24 -6.52 2.20
CA PHE A 238 14.61 -6.87 2.57
C PHE A 238 15.08 -8.13 1.86
N THR A 239 14.22 -9.15 1.81
CA THR A 239 14.62 -10.54 1.54
C THR A 239 15.17 -10.73 0.13
N ILE A 240 14.45 -10.23 -0.88
CA ILE A 240 14.85 -10.41 -2.29
C ILE A 240 16.11 -9.61 -2.58
N ALA A 241 16.18 -8.36 -2.10
CA ALA A 241 17.35 -7.51 -2.32
C ALA A 241 18.59 -8.10 -1.67
N ALA A 242 18.52 -8.53 -0.40
CA ALA A 242 19.63 -9.12 0.34
C ALA A 242 20.12 -10.42 -0.31
N LEU A 243 19.18 -11.29 -0.74
CA LEU A 243 19.54 -12.56 -1.38
C LEU A 243 20.11 -12.39 -2.80
N LEU A 244 19.75 -11.32 -3.51
CA LEU A 244 20.34 -10.97 -4.80
C LEU A 244 21.63 -10.14 -4.68
N GLY A 245 22.04 -9.75 -3.46
CA GLY A 245 23.28 -9.03 -3.21
C GLY A 245 23.21 -7.51 -3.37
N TYR A 246 22.01 -6.93 -3.46
CA TYR A 246 21.82 -5.49 -3.55
C TYR A 246 21.59 -4.86 -2.18
N GLN A 247 21.92 -3.56 -2.05
CA GLN A 247 21.84 -2.83 -0.78
C GLN A 247 20.87 -1.63 -0.82
N PRO A 248 19.57 -1.82 -1.10
CA PRO A 248 18.60 -0.78 -0.84
C PRO A 248 18.50 -0.50 0.66
N PHE A 249 17.75 0.54 1.03
CA PHE A 249 17.70 1.09 2.38
C PHE A 249 17.38 0.08 3.48
N ALA A 250 16.44 -0.84 3.24
CA ALA A 250 16.08 -1.88 4.20
C ALA A 250 17.27 -2.84 4.47
N VAL A 251 18.06 -3.18 3.45
CA VAL A 251 19.25 -4.02 3.58
C VAL A 251 20.37 -3.26 4.27
N TRP A 252 20.60 -2.00 3.89
CA TRP A 252 21.60 -1.13 4.51
C TRP A 252 21.36 -0.98 6.03
N ILE A 253 20.12 -0.77 6.48
CA ILE A 253 19.78 -0.71 7.91
C ILE A 253 20.26 -1.95 8.66
N VAL A 254 20.07 -3.14 8.08
CA VAL A 254 20.46 -4.40 8.71
C VAL A 254 21.99 -4.55 8.71
N THR A 255 22.70 -4.15 7.66
CA THR A 255 24.17 -4.22 7.62
C THR A 255 24.81 -3.29 8.66
N VAL A 256 24.29 -2.08 8.82
CA VAL A 256 24.76 -1.12 9.83
C VAL A 256 24.48 -1.61 11.25
N SER A 257 23.44 -2.44 11.48
CA SER A 257 23.10 -2.93 12.81
C SER A 257 24.21 -3.77 13.44
N GLY A 258 25.01 -4.48 12.64
CA GLY A 258 26.16 -5.26 13.09
C GLY A 258 27.29 -4.43 13.71
N ALA A 259 27.46 -3.19 13.24
CA ALA A 259 28.51 -2.27 13.71
C ALA A 259 27.99 -1.25 14.73
N GLN A 260 26.79 -0.72 14.54
CA GLN A 260 26.23 0.39 15.30
C GLN A 260 24.74 0.17 15.61
N ALA A 261 24.43 -0.72 16.55
CA ALA A 261 23.07 -1.12 16.86
C ALA A 261 22.11 0.05 17.21
N ARG A 262 22.60 1.08 17.94
CA ARG A 262 21.77 2.25 18.26
C ARG A 262 21.42 3.08 17.05
N MET A 263 22.40 3.29 16.15
CA MET A 263 22.18 4.02 14.90
C MET A 263 21.19 3.26 14.01
N SER A 264 21.32 1.94 13.89
CA SER A 264 20.38 1.12 13.12
C SER A 264 18.96 1.23 13.64
N VAL A 265 18.75 1.18 14.96
CA VAL A 265 17.42 1.35 15.56
C VAL A 265 16.90 2.78 15.34
N ALA A 266 17.76 3.81 15.45
CA ALA A 266 17.38 5.20 15.17
C ALA A 266 16.97 5.38 13.71
N VAL A 267 17.71 4.81 12.76
CA VAL A 267 17.38 4.83 11.32
C VAL A 267 16.07 4.08 11.06
N SER A 268 15.84 2.94 11.74
CA SER A 268 14.58 2.19 11.60
C SER A 268 13.37 3.00 12.05
N ILE A 269 13.48 3.76 13.16
CA ILE A 269 12.43 4.67 13.61
C ILE A 269 12.21 5.80 12.59
N LEU A 270 13.28 6.41 12.07
CA LEU A 270 13.17 7.44 11.04
C LEU A 270 12.59 6.90 9.73
N SER A 271 12.96 5.68 9.33
CA SER A 271 12.39 4.98 8.17
C SER A 271 10.89 4.77 8.32
N LEU A 272 10.43 4.35 9.51
CA LEU A 272 9.02 4.21 9.80
C LEU A 272 8.28 5.56 9.68
N LEU A 273 8.86 6.62 10.24
CA LEU A 273 8.30 7.98 10.16
C LEU A 273 8.30 8.51 8.72
N LEU A 274 9.39 8.29 7.97
CA LEU A 274 9.49 8.65 6.55
C LEU A 274 8.43 7.93 5.72
N THR A 275 8.33 6.61 5.89
CA THR A 275 7.31 5.81 5.21
C THR A 275 5.92 6.32 5.54
N TRP A 276 5.62 6.57 6.82
CA TRP A 276 4.35 7.13 7.25
C TRP A 276 4.06 8.50 6.64
N ALA A 277 5.05 9.39 6.58
CA ALA A 277 4.94 10.70 5.95
C ALA A 277 4.65 10.58 4.44
N LEU A 278 5.38 9.72 3.72
CA LEU A 278 5.17 9.46 2.30
C LEU A 278 3.77 8.88 2.03
N LEU A 279 3.32 7.98 2.89
CA LEU A 279 1.98 7.40 2.80
C LEU A 279 0.89 8.45 3.06
N LEU A 280 1.08 9.37 4.00
CA LEU A 280 0.16 10.49 4.22
C LEU A 280 0.11 11.44 3.02
N LEU A 281 1.24 11.75 2.40
CA LEU A 281 1.31 12.57 1.19
C LEU A 281 0.54 11.94 0.04
N LEU A 282 0.75 10.64 -0.22
CA LEU A 282 0.01 9.88 -1.24
C LEU A 282 -1.49 9.83 -0.95
N SER A 283 -1.88 9.61 0.31
CA SER A 283 -3.29 9.59 0.73
C SER A 283 -3.98 10.95 0.49
N ARG A 284 -3.29 12.05 0.78
CA ARG A 284 -3.81 13.40 0.51
C ARG A 284 -3.95 13.68 -0.99
N ALA A 285 -3.00 13.26 -1.80
CA ALA A 285 -3.06 13.38 -3.25
C ALA A 285 -4.26 12.61 -3.84
N GLY A 286 -4.61 11.44 -3.27
CA GLY A 286 -5.78 10.67 -3.67
C GLY A 286 -7.14 11.25 -3.23
N ASN A 287 -7.19 11.99 -2.11
CA ASN A 287 -8.43 12.47 -1.49
C ASN A 287 -8.79 13.93 -1.82
N GLY A 288 -7.85 14.73 -2.32
CA GLY A 288 -8.00 16.19 -2.50
C GLY A 288 -9.17 16.66 -3.37
N THR A 289 -9.89 15.76 -4.01
CA THR A 289 -11.00 16.08 -4.91
C THR A 289 -12.37 15.63 -4.42
N ARG A 290 -12.46 14.78 -3.40
CA ARG A 290 -13.76 14.45 -2.79
C ARG A 290 -14.35 15.66 -2.09
N THR A 291 -13.53 16.46 -1.41
CA THR A 291 -13.95 17.70 -0.74
C THR A 291 -14.37 18.78 -1.74
N ALA A 292 -13.64 18.94 -2.84
CA ALA A 292 -13.95 19.92 -3.88
C ALA A 292 -15.29 19.57 -4.60
N ASN A 293 -15.51 18.32 -4.93
CA ASN A 293 -16.76 17.87 -5.58
C ASN A 293 -17.95 17.92 -4.64
N ALA A 294 -17.79 17.59 -3.35
CA ALA A 294 -18.84 17.73 -2.35
C ALA A 294 -19.22 19.19 -2.12
N MET A 295 -18.23 20.09 -2.13
CA MET A 295 -18.44 21.52 -1.99
C MET A 295 -19.08 22.13 -3.25
N ALA A 296 -18.71 21.69 -4.44
CA ALA A 296 -19.33 22.09 -5.70
C ALA A 296 -20.79 21.59 -5.81
N ALA A 297 -21.07 20.36 -5.39
CA ALA A 297 -22.44 19.82 -5.34
C ALA A 297 -23.30 20.54 -4.30
N ALA A 298 -22.75 20.91 -3.14
CA ALA A 298 -23.45 21.71 -2.14
C ALA A 298 -23.78 23.12 -2.63
N LEU A 299 -22.86 23.75 -3.38
CA LEU A 299 -23.07 25.08 -3.96
C LEU A 299 -24.07 25.09 -5.14
N SER A 300 -24.15 23.98 -5.92
CA SER A 300 -25.16 23.85 -6.98
C SER A 300 -26.56 23.65 -6.42
N SER A 301 -26.72 22.85 -5.35
CA SER A 301 -28.03 22.64 -4.70
C SER A 301 -28.55 23.88 -3.98
N SER A 302 -27.69 24.80 -3.58
CA SER A 302 -28.06 26.08 -2.95
C SER A 302 -28.49 27.16 -3.94
N LYS A 303 -28.28 26.97 -5.26
CA LYS A 303 -28.73 27.90 -6.32
C LYS A 303 -30.10 27.58 -6.87
N ASP A 304 -30.62 26.39 -6.58
CA ASP A 304 -31.94 25.91 -7.08
C ASP A 304 -33.06 26.08 -6.01
N GLN A 305 -32.79 26.76 -4.89
CA GLN A 305 -33.76 27.22 -3.88
C GLN A 305 -33.90 28.73 -3.88
#